data_17af2c848a47553d06e8e9e4840480ed
#
_entry.id   17af2c848a47553d06e8e9e4840480ed
#
_cell.length_a   1.000
_cell.length_b   1.000
_cell.length_c   1.000
_cell.angle_alpha   90.00
_cell.angle_beta   90.00
_cell.angle_gamma   90.00
#
_symmetry.space_group_name_H-M   'P 1'
#
loop_
_entity.id
_entity.type
_entity.pdbx_description
1 polymer ?
#
loop_
_entity_poly.entity_id
_entity_poly.type
_entity_poly.pdbx_seq_one_letter_code
_entity_poly.pdbx_strand_id
1 'polypeptide(L)'
;MPVMSGARVTSGATIHKYSETIEGTTGKNEIDNHADTICAGPNWRLLEISGEFCSVSPFSKDYEPKANVPVSKCATTYTCPDSGQSLVLVADQVLWFGADLHCSLINPHQIRSYGHSLCDDPWDPNRHLGLDIGVAFIPLLPSGPNLFFESRVPTDWEMANLPIIELTAPNWNPTTLSMPANVDPSSYYREVNAFTSLSETAAVLGKVSPSLDSRH
;
A
#
# COMPACT_ATOMS: atom_id res chain seq x y z
N MET A 1 -7.03 14.96 -11.16
CA MET A 1 -6.63 13.60 -10.75
C MET A 1 -7.90 12.78 -10.62
N PRO A 2 -8.05 11.65 -11.31
CA PRO A 2 -9.22 10.80 -11.12
C PRO A 2 -9.05 10.00 -9.83
N VAL A 3 -9.91 10.29 -8.87
CA VAL A 3 -10.06 9.53 -7.64
C VAL A 3 -10.79 8.24 -8.00
N MET A 4 -10.26 7.06 -7.63
CA MET A 4 -11.03 5.84 -7.64
C MET A 4 -12.10 5.95 -6.55
N SER A 5 -13.31 6.37 -6.94
CA SER A 5 -14.44 6.46 -6.03
C SER A 5 -15.24 5.17 -6.06
N GLY A 6 -15.07 4.34 -5.05
CA GLY A 6 -15.93 3.18 -4.81
C GLY A 6 -17.18 3.59 -4.04
N ALA A 7 -18.34 3.61 -4.70
CA ALA A 7 -19.61 3.72 -3.98
C ALA A 7 -19.93 2.38 -3.31
N ARG A 8 -19.97 2.34 -1.97
CA ARG A 8 -20.39 1.16 -1.20
C ARG A 8 -21.92 1.01 -1.27
N VAL A 9 -22.39 -0.16 -1.66
CA VAL A 9 -23.80 -0.51 -1.70
C VAL A 9 -24.04 -1.74 -0.84
N THR A 10 -24.93 -1.63 0.14
CA THR A 10 -25.43 -2.79 0.91
C THR A 10 -26.53 -3.48 0.11
N SER A 11 -26.31 -4.72 -0.32
CA SER A 11 -27.35 -5.56 -0.89
C SER A 11 -27.29 -6.95 -0.29
N GLY A 12 -28.45 -7.49 0.12
CA GLY A 12 -28.58 -8.87 0.54
C GLY A 12 -28.43 -9.79 -0.67
N ALA A 13 -27.22 -10.12 -1.02
CA ALA A 13 -26.90 -10.94 -2.18
C ALA A 13 -26.62 -12.39 -1.79
N THR A 14 -27.18 -13.30 -2.56
CA THR A 14 -26.86 -14.73 -2.61
C THR A 14 -25.35 -14.91 -2.70
N ILE A 15 -24.79 -15.75 -1.83
CA ILE A 15 -23.37 -16.11 -1.81
C ILE A 15 -23.02 -16.72 -3.17
N HIS A 16 -22.51 -15.91 -4.08
CA HIS A 16 -21.83 -16.42 -5.24
C HIS A 16 -20.55 -17.09 -4.76
N LYS A 17 -20.27 -18.26 -5.31
CA LYS A 17 -19.06 -19.03 -5.02
C LYS A 17 -17.84 -18.21 -5.45
N TYR A 18 -17.27 -17.46 -4.52
CA TYR A 18 -16.01 -16.74 -4.75
C TYR A 18 -14.93 -17.80 -4.95
N SER A 19 -14.05 -17.59 -5.92
CA SER A 19 -13.01 -18.56 -6.24
C SER A 19 -12.13 -18.77 -4.99
N GLU A 20 -12.16 -20.00 -4.48
CA GLU A 20 -11.29 -20.44 -3.40
C GLU A 20 -9.84 -20.32 -3.87
N THR A 21 -9.00 -19.69 -3.08
CA THR A 21 -7.57 -19.65 -3.33
C THR A 21 -6.93 -20.96 -2.87
N ILE A 22 -5.93 -21.42 -3.61
CA ILE A 22 -5.22 -22.67 -3.33
C ILE A 22 -4.17 -22.38 -2.26
N GLU A 23 -4.17 -23.17 -1.17
CA GLU A 23 -3.16 -23.08 -0.11
C GLU A 23 -1.73 -23.11 -0.69
N GLY A 24 -0.86 -22.27 -0.13
CA GLY A 24 0.52 -22.14 -0.57
C GLY A 24 0.74 -21.38 -1.87
N THR A 25 -0.33 -20.93 -2.55
CA THR A 25 -0.17 -20.06 -3.73
C THR A 25 0.58 -18.79 -3.35
N THR A 26 1.72 -18.56 -3.98
CA THR A 26 2.57 -17.39 -3.77
C THR A 26 2.19 -16.25 -4.69
N GLY A 27 2.47 -15.02 -4.27
CA GLY A 27 2.27 -13.84 -5.09
C GLY A 27 2.86 -12.60 -4.47
N LYS A 28 2.88 -11.53 -5.25
CA LYS A 28 3.36 -10.22 -4.85
C LYS A 28 2.24 -9.40 -4.23
N ASN A 29 2.64 -8.58 -3.26
CA ASN A 29 1.84 -7.52 -2.68
C ASN A 29 2.52 -6.20 -3.05
N GLU A 30 2.03 -5.54 -4.08
CA GLU A 30 2.58 -4.27 -4.54
C GLU A 30 2.05 -3.12 -3.70
N ILE A 31 2.91 -2.20 -3.31
CA ILE A 31 2.52 -0.97 -2.62
C ILE A 31 1.93 -0.02 -3.65
N ASP A 32 0.66 0.30 -3.48
CA ASP A 32 -0.08 1.17 -4.40
C ASP A 32 -0.86 2.23 -3.63
N ASN A 33 -0.40 3.47 -3.69
CA ASN A 33 -1.07 4.61 -3.07
C ASN A 33 -2.23 5.18 -3.91
N HIS A 34 -2.46 4.66 -5.12
CA HIS A 34 -3.61 5.02 -5.95
C HIS A 34 -4.82 4.12 -5.69
N ALA A 35 -4.61 2.93 -5.15
CA ALA A 35 -5.70 2.13 -4.60
C ALA A 35 -6.23 2.81 -3.32
N ASP A 36 -7.53 3.02 -3.20
CA ASP A 36 -8.13 3.60 -1.99
C ASP A 36 -8.27 2.59 -0.85
N THR A 37 -8.13 1.31 -1.14
CA THR A 37 -8.29 0.17 -0.23
C THR A 37 -7.43 -0.99 -0.72
N ILE A 38 -6.93 -1.84 0.18
CA ILE A 38 -6.21 -3.07 -0.18
C ILE A 38 -7.07 -3.93 -1.10
N CYS A 39 -6.47 -4.41 -2.20
CA CYS A 39 -7.08 -5.34 -3.14
C CYS A 39 -6.37 -6.70 -3.02
N ALA A 40 -7.08 -7.70 -2.47
CA ALA A 40 -6.51 -9.02 -2.27
C ALA A 40 -6.62 -9.88 -3.54
N GLY A 41 -5.47 -10.35 -4.01
CA GLY A 41 -5.29 -11.23 -5.15
C GLY A 41 -5.13 -12.71 -4.75
N PRO A 42 -4.51 -13.53 -5.62
CA PRO A 42 -4.47 -14.99 -5.48
C PRO A 42 -3.60 -15.50 -4.32
N ASN A 43 -2.73 -14.66 -3.75
CA ASN A 43 -1.86 -14.99 -2.62
C ASN A 43 -2.49 -14.70 -1.25
N TRP A 44 -3.77 -14.33 -1.23
CA TRP A 44 -4.56 -14.14 -0.01
C TRP A 44 -5.64 -15.20 0.12
N ARG A 45 -6.04 -15.47 1.34
CA ARG A 45 -7.17 -16.32 1.71
C ARG A 45 -8.32 -15.46 2.19
N LEU A 46 -9.50 -15.66 1.61
CA LEU A 46 -10.72 -15.04 2.08
C LEU A 46 -11.15 -15.68 3.41
N LEU A 47 -11.29 -14.87 4.46
CA LEU A 47 -11.75 -15.34 5.78
C LEU A 47 -13.23 -15.06 5.99
N GLU A 48 -13.66 -13.83 5.67
CA GLU A 48 -15.01 -13.36 5.91
C GLU A 48 -15.41 -12.31 4.87
N ILE A 49 -16.68 -12.29 4.51
CA ILE A 49 -17.28 -11.23 3.70
C ILE A 49 -18.15 -10.38 4.62
N SER A 50 -17.93 -9.06 4.64
CA SER A 50 -18.67 -8.12 5.50
C SER A 50 -20.15 -7.99 5.18
N GLY A 51 -20.58 -8.48 4.01
CA GLY A 51 -21.92 -8.23 3.44
C GLY A 51 -22.00 -6.94 2.63
N GLU A 52 -20.93 -6.14 2.59
CA GLU A 52 -20.81 -4.95 1.74
C GLU A 52 -20.14 -5.30 0.41
N PHE A 53 -20.57 -4.60 -0.63
CA PHE A 53 -20.01 -4.73 -1.98
C PHE A 53 -19.77 -3.34 -2.55
N CYS A 54 -18.73 -3.21 -3.37
CA CYS A 54 -18.46 -1.97 -4.07
C CYS A 54 -18.30 -2.18 -5.58
N SER A 55 -18.44 -1.10 -6.32
CA SER A 55 -18.05 -1.03 -7.72
C SER A 55 -16.68 -0.38 -7.80
N VAL A 56 -15.73 -1.07 -8.40
CA VAL A 56 -14.36 -0.60 -8.57
C VAL A 56 -14.20 -0.07 -9.98
N SER A 57 -13.95 1.23 -10.10
CA SER A 57 -13.70 1.88 -11.38
C SER A 57 -12.21 1.87 -11.66
N PRO A 58 -11.78 1.37 -12.82
CA PRO A 58 -10.40 1.46 -13.23
C PRO A 58 -10.02 2.92 -13.52
N PHE A 59 -8.74 3.17 -13.51
CA PHE A 59 -8.17 4.49 -13.74
C PHE A 59 -8.47 5.05 -15.14
N SER A 60 -8.65 4.20 -16.16
CA SER A 60 -9.05 4.60 -17.51
C SER A 60 -10.55 4.40 -17.73
N LYS A 61 -11.19 5.40 -18.35
CA LYS A 61 -12.60 5.35 -18.75
C LYS A 61 -12.90 4.31 -19.83
N ASP A 62 -11.86 3.79 -20.48
CA ASP A 62 -11.99 2.77 -21.53
C ASP A 62 -12.23 1.37 -20.98
N TYR A 63 -12.09 1.19 -19.67
CA TYR A 63 -12.34 -0.06 -18.99
C TYR A 63 -13.65 -0.01 -18.21
N GLU A 64 -14.46 -1.07 -18.36
CA GLU A 64 -15.69 -1.21 -17.61
C GLU A 64 -15.41 -1.36 -16.11
N PRO A 65 -16.19 -0.70 -15.24
CA PRO A 65 -16.11 -0.89 -13.82
C PRO A 65 -16.42 -2.34 -13.42
N LYS A 66 -15.65 -2.90 -12.50
CA LYS A 66 -15.96 -4.19 -11.90
C LYS A 66 -16.96 -4.00 -10.77
N ALA A 67 -18.18 -4.42 -11.01
CA ALA A 67 -19.26 -4.36 -10.02
C ALA A 67 -19.21 -5.54 -9.03
N ASN A 68 -19.86 -5.36 -7.88
CA ASN A 68 -20.06 -6.40 -6.87
C ASN A 68 -18.76 -7.01 -6.31
N VAL A 69 -17.72 -6.21 -6.19
CA VAL A 69 -16.49 -6.64 -5.49
C VAL A 69 -16.77 -6.67 -3.99
N PRO A 70 -16.64 -7.83 -3.32
CA PRO A 70 -16.96 -7.91 -1.89
C PRO A 70 -15.92 -7.21 -1.05
N VAL A 71 -16.40 -6.51 -0.02
CA VAL A 71 -15.57 -6.04 1.09
C VAL A 71 -15.42 -7.17 2.09
N SER A 72 -14.21 -7.47 2.49
CA SER A 72 -13.90 -8.70 3.19
C SER A 72 -12.78 -8.55 4.21
N LYS A 73 -12.60 -9.60 5.03
CA LYS A 73 -11.43 -9.86 5.84
C LYS A 73 -10.63 -10.97 5.17
N CYS A 74 -9.33 -10.74 4.97
CA CYS A 74 -8.46 -11.66 4.27
C CYS A 74 -7.15 -11.89 5.04
N ALA A 75 -6.49 -13.03 4.76
CA ALA A 75 -5.21 -13.38 5.36
C ALA A 75 -4.18 -13.80 4.32
N THR A 76 -2.90 -13.54 4.62
CA THR A 76 -1.76 -14.03 3.86
C THR A 76 -0.62 -14.41 4.79
N THR A 77 0.22 -15.37 4.43
CA THR A 77 1.41 -15.75 5.21
C THR A 77 2.65 -15.10 4.62
N TYR A 78 3.34 -14.33 5.45
CA TYR A 78 4.68 -13.86 5.17
C TYR A 78 5.70 -14.77 5.83
N THR A 79 6.78 -15.11 5.10
CA THR A 79 7.93 -15.83 5.64
C THR A 79 9.18 -14.97 5.46
N CYS A 80 9.84 -14.66 6.57
CA CYS A 80 11.09 -13.89 6.53
C CYS A 80 12.18 -14.71 5.81
N PRO A 81 12.77 -14.20 4.73
CA PRO A 81 13.77 -14.95 3.97
C PRO A 81 15.04 -15.24 4.76
N ASP A 82 15.42 -14.37 5.71
CA ASP A 82 16.64 -14.49 6.47
C ASP A 82 16.51 -15.49 7.64
N SER A 83 15.40 -15.44 8.37
CA SER A 83 15.20 -16.27 9.56
C SER A 83 14.36 -17.52 9.32
N GLY A 84 13.61 -17.58 8.21
CA GLY A 84 12.63 -18.62 7.95
C GLY A 84 11.38 -18.54 8.82
N GLN A 85 11.28 -17.55 9.70
CA GLN A 85 10.10 -17.37 10.55
C GLN A 85 8.91 -16.93 9.71
N SER A 86 7.76 -17.54 9.99
CA SER A 86 6.51 -17.23 9.30
C SER A 86 5.51 -16.61 10.28
N LEU A 87 4.68 -15.72 9.75
CA LEU A 87 3.56 -15.11 10.46
C LEU A 87 2.39 -14.91 9.49
N VAL A 88 1.18 -14.87 10.03
CA VAL A 88 -0.04 -14.62 9.28
C VAL A 88 -0.37 -13.14 9.40
N LEU A 89 -0.48 -12.48 8.26
CA LEU A 89 -0.95 -11.11 8.13
C LEU A 89 -2.45 -11.13 7.84
N VAL A 90 -3.23 -10.40 8.60
CA VAL A 90 -4.68 -10.29 8.42
C VAL A 90 -5.04 -8.84 8.14
N ALA A 91 -5.90 -8.63 7.17
CA ALA A 91 -6.40 -7.32 6.83
C ALA A 91 -7.93 -7.32 6.76
N ASP A 92 -8.52 -6.31 7.38
CA ASP A 92 -9.94 -5.99 7.31
C ASP A 92 -10.22 -4.94 6.24
N GLN A 93 -11.45 -4.85 5.79
CA GLN A 93 -11.90 -3.88 4.77
C GLN A 93 -11.12 -3.99 3.46
N VAL A 94 -10.89 -5.21 3.03
CA VAL A 94 -10.15 -5.56 1.81
C VAL A 94 -11.13 -5.81 0.68
N LEU A 95 -10.82 -5.38 -0.53
CA LEU A 95 -11.56 -5.74 -1.74
C LEU A 95 -11.08 -7.10 -2.23
N TRP A 96 -11.97 -8.09 -2.24
CA TRP A 96 -11.63 -9.44 -2.66
C TRP A 96 -11.74 -9.63 -4.17
N PHE A 97 -10.63 -9.88 -4.81
CA PHE A 97 -10.54 -10.19 -6.24
C PHE A 97 -10.11 -11.64 -6.50
N GLY A 98 -9.37 -12.25 -5.58
CA GLY A 98 -8.85 -13.60 -5.77
C GLY A 98 -8.03 -13.74 -7.06
N ALA A 99 -8.35 -14.73 -7.89
CA ALA A 99 -7.63 -15.02 -9.13
C ALA A 99 -7.82 -13.98 -10.25
N ASP A 100 -8.67 -12.98 -10.06
CA ASP A 100 -8.88 -11.91 -11.05
C ASP A 100 -7.78 -10.84 -11.05
N LEU A 101 -6.88 -10.87 -10.07
CA LEU A 101 -5.68 -10.03 -10.02
C LEU A 101 -4.40 -10.85 -10.26
N HIS A 102 -3.40 -10.24 -10.90
CA HIS A 102 -2.07 -10.84 -11.04
C HIS A 102 -1.25 -10.69 -9.75
N CYS A 103 -1.42 -9.62 -9.03
CA CYS A 103 -0.80 -9.31 -7.75
C CYS A 103 -1.80 -8.61 -6.83
N SER A 104 -1.57 -8.68 -5.54
CA SER A 104 -2.34 -7.91 -4.57
C SER A 104 -1.84 -6.48 -4.51
N LEU A 105 -2.73 -5.52 -4.27
CA LEU A 105 -2.39 -4.12 -4.11
C LEU A 105 -2.57 -3.73 -2.65
N ILE A 106 -1.53 -3.16 -2.07
CA ILE A 106 -1.50 -2.75 -0.66
C ILE A 106 -1.57 -1.24 -0.57
N ASN A 107 -2.66 -0.72 -0.02
CA ASN A 107 -2.77 0.70 0.26
C ASN A 107 -1.92 1.07 1.49
N PRO A 108 -0.86 1.88 1.35
CA PRO A 108 0.00 2.24 2.47
C PRO A 108 -0.71 3.10 3.52
N HIS A 109 -1.72 3.88 3.13
CA HIS A 109 -2.47 4.73 4.06
C HIS A 109 -3.39 3.92 4.96
N GLN A 110 -3.97 2.83 4.46
CA GLN A 110 -4.79 1.91 5.25
C GLN A 110 -3.95 1.26 6.37
N ILE A 111 -2.73 0.85 6.04
CA ILE A 111 -1.76 0.29 7.00
C ILE A 111 -1.31 1.33 8.03
N ARG A 112 -0.93 2.52 7.56
CA ARG A 112 -0.50 3.62 8.45
C ARG A 112 -1.61 4.09 9.38
N SER A 113 -2.87 4.10 8.92
CA SER A 113 -4.02 4.50 9.74
C SER A 113 -4.28 3.54 10.91
N TYR A 114 -3.88 2.30 10.79
CA TYR A 114 -3.95 1.31 11.87
C TYR A 114 -2.81 1.44 12.89
N GLY A 115 -1.75 2.17 12.55
CA GLY A 115 -0.64 2.48 13.44
C GLY A 115 0.67 1.78 13.08
N HIS A 116 0.73 1.02 12.01
CA HIS A 116 1.99 0.47 11.53
C HIS A 116 2.82 1.51 10.78
N SER A 117 4.14 1.36 10.81
CA SER A 117 5.06 2.21 10.06
C SER A 117 5.38 1.56 8.71
N LEU A 118 5.16 2.28 7.63
CA LEU A 118 5.51 1.85 6.28
C LEU A 118 6.36 2.94 5.61
N CYS A 119 7.57 2.58 5.20
CA CYS A 119 8.43 3.41 4.38
C CYS A 119 8.43 2.88 2.95
N ASP A 120 7.90 3.67 2.04
CA ASP A 120 7.83 3.41 0.59
C ASP A 120 8.64 4.42 -0.22
N ASP A 121 9.49 5.20 0.45
CA ASP A 121 10.42 6.13 -0.18
C ASP A 121 11.83 5.52 -0.18
N PRO A 122 12.33 5.04 -1.34
CA PRO A 122 13.67 4.45 -1.44
C PRO A 122 14.80 5.48 -1.29
N TRP A 123 14.50 6.76 -1.31
CA TRP A 123 15.48 7.85 -1.14
C TRP A 123 15.49 8.44 0.28
N ASP A 124 14.61 7.98 1.19
CA ASP A 124 14.66 8.40 2.59
C ASP A 124 15.89 7.76 3.29
N PRO A 125 16.93 8.54 3.63
CA PRO A 125 18.14 8.01 4.25
C PRO A 125 17.96 7.61 5.72
N ASN A 126 16.82 7.96 6.32
CA ASN A 126 16.57 7.79 7.76
C ASN A 126 15.70 6.59 8.09
N ARG A 127 15.04 5.99 7.09
CA ARG A 127 14.14 4.87 7.29
C ARG A 127 14.49 3.71 6.37
N HIS A 128 14.35 2.50 6.87
CA HIS A 128 14.47 1.30 6.04
C HIS A 128 13.21 1.13 5.19
N LEU A 129 13.43 0.82 3.92
CA LEU A 129 12.37 0.54 2.95
C LEU A 129 11.63 -0.73 3.36
N GLY A 130 10.40 -0.59 3.86
CA GLY A 130 9.66 -1.73 4.38
C GLY A 130 8.48 -1.37 5.27
N LEU A 131 7.83 -2.41 5.73
CA LEU A 131 6.71 -2.37 6.66
C LEU A 131 7.18 -2.87 8.04
N ASP A 132 7.14 -1.98 9.02
CA ASP A 132 7.37 -2.31 10.44
C ASP A 132 6.02 -2.52 11.13
N ILE A 133 5.79 -3.75 11.55
CA ILE A 133 4.58 -4.19 12.26
C ILE A 133 4.84 -4.38 13.77
N GLY A 134 5.93 -3.84 14.28
CA GLY A 134 6.31 -3.88 15.69
C GLY A 134 6.98 -5.20 16.13
N VAL A 135 6.45 -6.34 15.72
CA VAL A 135 7.01 -7.68 16.05
C VAL A 135 7.93 -8.21 14.94
N ALA A 136 7.86 -7.64 13.75
CA ALA A 136 8.70 -7.99 12.61
C ALA A 136 8.83 -6.80 11.65
N PHE A 137 9.90 -6.83 10.87
CA PHE A 137 10.10 -5.93 9.75
C PHE A 137 10.00 -6.72 8.44
N ILE A 138 9.13 -6.26 7.54
CA ILE A 138 8.94 -6.84 6.21
C ILE A 138 9.61 -5.92 5.20
N PRO A 139 10.77 -6.27 4.63
CA PRO A 139 11.45 -5.45 3.65
C PRO A 139 10.64 -5.38 2.37
N LEU A 140 10.59 -4.20 1.74
CA LEU A 140 10.06 -4.02 0.40
C LEU A 140 11.16 -4.18 -0.62
N LEU A 141 10.88 -4.98 -1.65
CA LEU A 141 11.77 -5.26 -2.76
C LEU A 141 11.38 -4.37 -3.96
N PRO A 142 12.34 -3.77 -4.65
CA PRO A 142 12.05 -2.99 -5.85
C PRO A 142 11.86 -3.90 -7.07
N SER A 143 10.89 -3.54 -7.93
CA SER A 143 10.69 -4.11 -9.25
C SER A 143 10.39 -2.99 -10.25
N GLY A 144 11.43 -2.45 -10.87
CA GLY A 144 11.32 -1.18 -11.59
C GLY A 144 10.93 -0.05 -10.64
N PRO A 145 9.85 0.70 -10.94
CA PRO A 145 9.35 1.76 -10.05
C PRO A 145 8.48 1.23 -8.91
N ASN A 146 8.09 -0.04 -8.94
CA ASN A 146 7.18 -0.62 -7.97
C ASN A 146 7.93 -1.22 -6.78
N LEU A 147 7.31 -1.18 -5.62
CA LEU A 147 7.78 -1.79 -4.38
C LEU A 147 6.80 -2.89 -3.98
N PHE A 148 7.32 -4.04 -3.56
CA PHE A 148 6.49 -5.17 -3.18
C PHE A 148 7.14 -6.02 -2.08
N PHE A 149 6.35 -6.84 -1.44
CA PHE A 149 6.81 -8.01 -0.69
C PHE A 149 6.07 -9.27 -1.17
N GLU A 150 6.66 -10.43 -0.97
CA GLU A 150 6.05 -11.70 -1.33
C GLU A 150 5.34 -12.33 -0.14
N SER A 151 4.23 -12.99 -0.42
CA SER A 151 3.49 -13.77 0.56
C SER A 151 2.73 -14.90 -0.14
N ARG A 152 2.09 -15.76 0.64
CA ARG A 152 1.32 -16.88 0.11
C ARG A 152 0.03 -17.11 0.88
N VAL A 153 -0.88 -17.84 0.27
CA VAL A 153 -2.12 -18.27 0.92
C VAL A 153 -1.78 -19.13 2.14
N PRO A 154 -2.26 -18.78 3.36
CA PRO A 154 -2.05 -19.57 4.55
C PRO A 154 -2.75 -20.92 4.49
N THR A 155 -2.09 -21.94 5.03
CA THR A 155 -2.70 -23.25 5.31
C THR A 155 -3.57 -23.20 6.55
N ASP A 156 -4.44 -24.18 6.76
CA ASP A 156 -5.24 -24.29 7.99
C ASP A 156 -4.35 -24.45 9.24
N TRP A 157 -3.24 -25.18 9.09
CA TRP A 157 -2.29 -25.33 10.18
C TRP A 157 -1.65 -23.98 10.57
N GLU A 158 -1.28 -23.17 9.60
CA GLU A 158 -0.68 -21.84 9.83
C GLU A 158 -1.67 -20.88 10.47
N MET A 159 -2.90 -20.87 10.00
CA MET A 159 -3.96 -20.07 10.62
C MET A 159 -4.19 -20.44 12.09
N ALA A 160 -4.00 -21.71 12.46
CA ALA A 160 -4.21 -22.19 13.82
C ALA A 160 -2.97 -22.04 14.73
N ASN A 161 -1.76 -21.98 14.19
CA ASN A 161 -0.53 -22.14 14.97
C ASN A 161 0.48 -20.99 14.84
N LEU A 162 0.44 -20.18 13.79
CA LEU A 162 1.36 -19.07 13.64
C LEU A 162 0.85 -17.78 14.33
N PRO A 163 1.75 -16.86 14.68
CA PRO A 163 1.36 -15.54 15.13
C PRO A 163 0.51 -14.82 14.07
N ILE A 164 -0.60 -14.26 14.51
CA ILE A 164 -1.49 -13.46 13.65
C ILE A 164 -1.26 -11.99 13.94
N ILE A 165 -1.04 -11.22 12.90
CA ILE A 165 -0.82 -9.77 12.95
C ILE A 165 -1.89 -9.08 12.11
N GLU A 166 -2.69 -8.25 12.75
CA GLU A 166 -3.66 -7.41 12.05
C GLU A 166 -2.93 -6.22 11.37
N LEU A 167 -3.14 -6.05 10.08
CA LEU A 167 -2.55 -4.96 9.29
C LEU A 167 -3.43 -3.72 9.22
N THR A 168 -4.74 -3.90 9.34
CA THR A 168 -5.73 -2.84 9.15
C THR A 168 -6.90 -2.97 10.10
N ALA A 169 -7.62 -1.87 10.31
CA ALA A 169 -8.79 -1.84 11.18
C ALA A 169 -10.09 -2.15 10.44
N PRO A 170 -11.09 -2.73 11.12
CA PRO A 170 -12.39 -3.03 10.53
C PRO A 170 -13.24 -1.80 10.19
N ASN A 171 -12.84 -0.63 10.65
CA ASN A 171 -13.54 0.64 10.42
C ASN A 171 -12.92 1.51 9.31
N TRP A 172 -11.99 0.97 8.51
CA TRP A 172 -11.45 1.70 7.36
C TRP A 172 -12.55 2.06 6.38
N ASN A 173 -12.66 3.34 6.06
CA ASN A 173 -13.56 3.84 5.03
C ASN A 173 -12.88 4.99 4.27
N PRO A 174 -12.40 4.77 3.04
CA PRO A 174 -11.67 5.78 2.29
C PRO A 174 -12.51 7.01 1.95
N THR A 175 -13.85 6.89 1.91
CA THR A 175 -14.73 8.02 1.58
C THR A 175 -14.90 9.02 2.73
N THR A 176 -14.66 8.58 3.96
CA THR A 176 -14.79 9.40 5.18
C THR A 176 -13.46 9.67 5.85
N LEU A 177 -12.37 9.09 5.31
CA LEU A 177 -11.04 9.26 5.85
C LEU A 177 -10.60 10.73 5.75
N SER A 178 -10.26 11.29 6.89
CA SER A 178 -9.53 12.56 6.95
C SER A 178 -8.07 12.24 7.24
N MET A 179 -7.20 12.49 6.29
CA MET A 179 -5.76 12.37 6.52
C MET A 179 -5.33 13.40 7.56
N PRO A 180 -4.51 13.00 8.56
CA PRO A 180 -4.00 13.95 9.52
C PRO A 180 -3.20 15.02 8.78
N ALA A 181 -3.67 16.26 8.83
CA ALA A 181 -2.96 17.40 8.29
C ALA A 181 -1.81 17.80 9.25
N ASN A 182 -0.78 16.97 9.31
CA ASN A 182 0.38 17.23 10.15
C ASN A 182 1.33 18.28 9.56
N VAL A 183 1.06 18.71 8.34
CA VAL A 183 1.87 19.71 7.66
C VAL A 183 1.06 20.99 7.55
N ASP A 184 1.48 22.04 8.26
CA ASP A 184 1.05 23.40 7.98
C ASP A 184 1.50 23.74 6.54
N PRO A 185 0.58 23.91 5.58
CA PRO A 185 0.95 24.23 4.20
C PRO A 185 1.84 25.47 4.12
N SER A 186 1.70 26.41 5.06
CA SER A 186 2.51 27.62 5.11
C SER A 186 3.96 27.33 5.49
N SER A 187 4.25 26.29 6.25
CA SER A 187 5.62 25.89 6.58
C SER A 187 6.30 25.25 5.37
N TYR A 188 5.59 24.39 4.65
CA TYR A 188 6.08 23.77 3.42
C TYR A 188 6.45 24.83 2.35
N TYR A 189 5.56 25.77 2.11
CA TYR A 189 5.85 26.86 1.16
C TYR A 189 6.99 27.76 1.59
N ARG A 190 7.20 27.95 2.90
CA ARG A 190 8.36 28.68 3.42
C ARG A 190 9.67 27.93 3.17
N GLU A 191 9.70 26.62 3.35
CA GLU A 191 10.89 25.80 3.09
C GLU A 191 11.22 25.75 1.60
N VAL A 192 10.23 25.55 0.73
CA VAL A 192 10.42 25.56 -0.73
C VAL A 192 10.92 26.92 -1.20
N ASN A 193 10.36 28.03 -0.71
CA ASN A 193 10.81 29.37 -1.07
C ASN A 193 12.21 29.67 -0.55
N ALA A 194 12.57 29.19 0.66
CA ALA A 194 13.92 29.31 1.18
C ALA A 194 14.94 28.53 0.32
N PHE A 195 14.57 27.34 -0.13
CA PHE A 195 15.42 26.53 -1.00
C PHE A 195 15.61 27.19 -2.38
N THR A 196 14.56 27.77 -2.95
CA THR A 196 14.63 28.50 -4.23
C THR A 196 15.52 29.74 -4.10
N SER A 197 15.39 30.50 -3.00
CA SER A 197 16.23 31.67 -2.74
C SER A 197 17.72 31.31 -2.54
N LEU A 198 18.01 30.19 -1.90
CA LEU A 198 19.39 29.71 -1.74
C LEU A 198 20.00 29.25 -3.07
N SER A 199 19.21 28.60 -3.93
CA SER A 199 19.68 28.18 -5.26
C SER A 199 19.92 29.38 -6.19
N GLU A 200 19.09 30.40 -6.11
CA GLU A 200 19.29 31.66 -6.85
C GLU A 200 20.52 32.40 -6.36
N THR A 201 20.76 32.47 -5.04
CA THR A 201 21.95 33.08 -4.46
C THR A 201 23.23 32.34 -4.85
N ALA A 202 23.21 31.01 -4.86
CA ALA A 202 24.32 30.17 -5.32
C ALA A 202 24.62 30.38 -6.82
N ALA A 203 23.58 30.53 -7.64
CA ALA A 203 23.71 30.79 -9.07
C ALA A 203 24.29 32.18 -9.35
N VAL A 204 24.00 33.17 -8.52
CA VAL A 204 24.59 34.53 -8.58
C VAL A 204 26.06 34.51 -8.16
N LEU A 205 26.40 33.80 -7.08
CA LEU A 205 27.77 33.65 -6.61
C LEU A 205 28.65 32.85 -7.57
N GLY A 206 28.09 31.87 -8.28
CA GLY A 206 28.79 31.08 -9.30
C GLY A 206 29.14 31.85 -10.57
N LYS A 207 28.54 33.02 -10.81
CA LYS A 207 28.83 33.87 -11.97
C LYS A 207 29.96 34.85 -11.76
N VAL A 208 30.50 34.94 -10.55
CA VAL A 208 31.69 35.74 -10.24
C VAL A 208 32.91 34.83 -10.20
N SER A 209 33.27 34.26 -11.33
CA SER A 209 34.62 33.70 -11.52
C SER A 209 35.56 34.86 -11.88
N PRO A 210 36.62 35.07 -11.15
CA PRO A 210 37.65 36.01 -11.57
C PRO A 210 38.31 35.50 -12.86
N SER A 211 38.30 36.32 -13.89
CA SER A 211 39.12 36.11 -15.07
C SER A 211 40.61 36.14 -14.61
N LEU A 212 41.22 34.98 -14.58
CA LEU A 212 42.67 34.87 -14.49
C LEU A 212 43.24 35.36 -15.84
N ASP A 213 43.70 36.59 -15.81
CA ASP A 213 44.45 37.21 -16.87
C ASP A 213 45.80 36.48 -16.97
N SER A 214 45.98 35.68 -17.99
CA SER A 214 47.25 35.02 -18.32
C SER A 214 48.09 35.98 -19.15
N ARG A 215 48.91 36.75 -18.48
CA ARG A 215 50.12 37.35 -19.11
C ARG A 215 51.36 36.72 -18.47
N HIS A 216 51.99 35.87 -19.18
CA HIS A 216 53.43 35.77 -19.56
C HIS A 216 53.75 34.40 -20.15
#